data_436d50c9cb94b56327fc0577b5815b9c
#
_entry.id   436d50c9cb94b56327fc0577b5815b9c
#
_cell.length_a   1.000
_cell.length_b   1.000
_cell.length_c   1.000
_cell.angle_alpha   90.00
_cell.angle_beta   90.00
_cell.angle_gamma   90.00
#
_symmetry.space_group_name_H-M   'P 1'
#
loop_
_entity.id
_entity.type
_entity.pdbx_description
1 polymer ?
#
loop_
_entity_poly.entity_id
_entity_poly.type
_entity_poly.pdbx_seq_one_letter_code
_entity_poly.pdbx_strand_id
1 'polypeptide(L)'
;VVGCGPTQTGTTGATHQVTDGTGVAVTVPSEPKRIVPIAASTEDIVLSLVDPSRVAAVGTVVNNVPEASAKVEKHVKATAESMLSVQPDLVLVPNWMSPDAIGEMRNMQIPVYVYKTPTTVEEAKAVIHEIAGLLHASDETMIASMDADLKTVEDIANKHSGERPLVAFYTQFGLTGGKGSTFDDMTKYLKVHNAAAQLGLGPFDNGTREDLIKANPDIIIIPSVAYTSDGTTPATAEQLYSDPALQGVKAIANRRVFLVDSSQVMSYSQFMTRAMVSMAQNIYSK
;
A
#
# COMPACT_ATOMS: atom_id res chain seq x y z
N VAL A 1 -1.87 59.04 26.92
CA VAL A 1 -1.26 57.75 27.20
C VAL A 1 -1.76 56.80 26.12
N VAL A 2 -0.91 56.50 25.13
CA VAL A 2 -1.18 55.62 24.02
C VAL A 2 -0.69 54.22 24.45
N GLY A 3 -1.60 53.28 24.61
CA GLY A 3 -1.28 51.88 24.87
C GLY A 3 -0.96 51.16 23.56
N CYS A 4 0.31 50.79 23.35
CA CYS A 4 0.69 49.83 22.35
C CYS A 4 0.38 48.43 22.86
N GLY A 5 -0.63 47.78 22.29
CA GLY A 5 -0.84 46.37 22.43
C GLY A 5 0.17 45.58 21.56
N PRO A 6 0.62 44.40 21.98
CA PRO A 6 1.53 43.62 21.17
C PRO A 6 0.81 43.08 19.93
N THR A 7 1.32 43.45 18.78
CA THR A 7 0.93 42.86 17.50
C THR A 7 1.42 41.43 17.49
N GLN A 8 0.53 40.47 17.60
CA GLN A 8 0.84 39.09 17.28
C GLN A 8 1.04 38.99 15.76
N THR A 9 2.28 38.98 15.32
CA THR A 9 2.66 38.56 13.99
C THR A 9 2.62 37.04 13.96
N GLY A 10 1.42 36.47 13.86
CA GLY A 10 1.27 35.12 13.43
C GLY A 10 1.64 35.05 11.95
N THR A 11 2.79 34.52 11.62
CA THR A 11 3.10 34.07 10.25
C THR A 11 2.17 32.94 9.92
N THR A 12 0.94 33.25 9.50
CA THR A 12 0.10 32.30 8.79
C THR A 12 0.79 32.04 7.46
N GLY A 13 1.42 30.89 7.34
CA GLY A 13 1.98 30.43 6.06
C GLY A 13 0.91 30.46 4.98
N ALA A 14 1.31 30.69 3.72
CA ALA A 14 0.40 30.70 2.59
C ALA A 14 -0.38 29.38 2.52
N THR A 15 -1.69 29.48 2.32
CA THR A 15 -2.57 28.34 2.11
C THR A 15 -3.27 28.43 0.75
N HIS A 16 -3.71 27.29 0.23
CA HIS A 16 -4.53 27.23 -0.98
C HIS A 16 -5.56 26.12 -0.84
N GLN A 17 -6.58 26.19 -1.68
CA GLN A 17 -7.58 25.12 -1.75
C GLN A 17 -7.19 24.09 -2.82
N VAL A 18 -7.36 22.82 -2.48
CA VAL A 18 -7.23 21.69 -3.39
C VAL A 18 -8.49 20.84 -3.32
N THR A 19 -8.78 20.12 -4.38
CA THR A 19 -9.85 19.11 -4.37
C THR A 19 -9.21 17.76 -4.14
N ASP A 20 -9.66 17.03 -3.11
CA ASP A 20 -9.11 15.71 -2.80
C ASP A 20 -9.63 14.62 -3.74
N GLY A 21 -9.17 13.38 -3.55
CA GLY A 21 -9.55 12.24 -4.38
C GLY A 21 -11.03 11.85 -4.30
N THR A 22 -11.78 12.40 -3.36
CA THR A 22 -13.23 12.17 -3.18
C THR A 22 -14.09 13.36 -3.65
N GLY A 23 -13.46 14.40 -4.20
CA GLY A 23 -14.15 15.59 -4.68
C GLY A 23 -14.40 16.65 -3.62
N VAL A 24 -13.80 16.54 -2.45
CA VAL A 24 -13.96 17.48 -1.34
C VAL A 24 -12.87 18.55 -1.42
N ALA A 25 -13.26 19.83 -1.25
CA ALA A 25 -12.31 20.93 -1.16
C ALA A 25 -11.63 20.94 0.21
N VAL A 26 -10.31 20.99 0.22
CA VAL A 26 -9.47 21.02 1.43
C VAL A 26 -8.55 22.24 1.37
N THR A 27 -8.49 22.99 2.45
CA THR A 27 -7.52 24.08 2.59
C THR A 27 -6.23 23.51 3.16
N VAL A 28 -5.15 23.61 2.41
CA VAL A 28 -3.85 23.04 2.78
C VAL A 28 -2.76 24.12 2.76
N PRO A 29 -1.74 24.03 3.63
CA PRO A 29 -0.57 24.88 3.51
C PRO A 29 0.14 24.65 2.19
N SER A 30 0.73 25.68 1.61
CA SER A 30 1.56 25.53 0.40
C SER A 30 2.77 24.64 0.65
N GLU A 31 3.28 24.62 1.89
CA GLU A 31 4.35 23.76 2.34
C GLU A 31 3.99 23.18 3.71
N PRO A 32 3.32 22.04 3.76
CA PRO A 32 2.93 21.39 5.03
C PRO A 32 4.17 21.03 5.86
N LYS A 33 4.11 21.30 7.18
CA LYS A 33 5.22 21.10 8.12
C LYS A 33 4.86 20.23 9.31
N ARG A 34 3.58 19.89 9.47
CA ARG A 34 3.09 19.01 10.52
C ARG A 34 2.15 17.97 9.93
N ILE A 35 2.74 17.13 9.11
CA ILE A 35 2.01 16.13 8.31
C ILE A 35 1.75 14.89 9.17
N VAL A 36 0.55 14.33 9.10
CA VAL A 36 0.22 13.03 9.68
C VAL A 36 -0.24 12.09 8.56
N PRO A 37 0.61 11.15 8.15
CA PRO A 37 0.21 10.11 7.21
C PRO A 37 -0.53 8.98 7.93
N ILE A 38 -1.68 8.59 7.44
CA ILE A 38 -2.48 7.50 7.97
C ILE A 38 -2.41 6.30 7.04
N ALA A 39 -2.13 5.13 7.57
CA ALA A 39 -1.89 3.84 6.93
C ALA A 39 -0.44 3.62 6.48
N ALA A 40 -0.04 2.36 6.42
CA ALA A 40 1.34 1.97 6.10
C ALA A 40 1.80 2.48 4.74
N SER A 41 0.95 2.39 3.72
CA SER A 41 1.28 2.90 2.38
C SER A 41 1.47 4.41 2.34
N THR A 42 0.67 5.14 3.11
CA THR A 42 0.80 6.60 3.22
C THR A 42 2.10 6.98 3.93
N GLU A 43 2.46 6.27 5.00
CA GLU A 43 3.73 6.45 5.70
C GLU A 43 4.93 6.16 4.77
N ASP A 44 4.85 5.08 4.00
CA ASP A 44 5.88 4.71 3.02
C ASP A 44 6.15 5.84 2.02
N ILE A 45 5.08 6.44 1.51
CA ILE A 45 5.18 7.51 0.51
C ILE A 45 5.69 8.81 1.16
N VAL A 46 5.05 9.26 2.23
CA VAL A 46 5.35 10.55 2.86
C VAL A 46 6.75 10.58 3.45
N LEU A 47 7.14 9.54 4.21
CA LEU A 47 8.46 9.45 4.84
C LEU A 47 9.61 9.27 3.83
N SER A 48 9.29 8.93 2.59
CA SER A 48 10.26 8.87 1.49
C SER A 48 10.32 10.15 0.66
N LEU A 49 9.32 11.04 0.78
CA LEU A 49 9.25 12.30 0.04
C LEU A 49 9.78 13.49 0.83
N VAL A 50 9.60 13.50 2.14
CA VAL A 50 9.95 14.64 2.99
C VAL A 50 10.86 14.22 4.13
N ASP A 51 11.59 15.17 4.68
CA ASP A 51 12.34 14.96 5.92
C ASP A 51 11.39 14.59 7.07
N PRO A 52 11.72 13.61 7.93
CA PRO A 52 10.87 13.21 9.05
C PRO A 52 10.51 14.36 10.00
N SER A 53 11.28 15.43 10.05
CA SER A 53 10.96 16.63 10.85
C SER A 53 9.67 17.33 10.42
N ARG A 54 9.19 17.09 9.19
CA ARG A 54 7.92 17.58 8.68
C ARG A 54 6.73 16.70 9.04
N VAL A 55 6.98 15.55 9.65
CA VAL A 55 5.94 14.57 10.04
C VAL A 55 5.70 14.70 11.54
N ALA A 56 4.48 15.10 11.91
CA ALA A 56 4.12 15.36 13.31
C ALA A 56 3.89 14.07 14.11
N ALA A 57 3.38 13.04 13.46
CA ALA A 57 3.14 11.74 14.06
C ALA A 57 2.96 10.68 12.99
N VAL A 58 3.15 9.43 13.37
CA VAL A 58 2.85 8.24 12.57
C VAL A 58 1.88 7.32 13.32
N GLY A 59 1.30 6.36 12.65
CA GLY A 59 0.51 5.31 13.29
C GLY A 59 1.38 4.25 13.94
N THR A 60 0.76 3.16 14.38
CA THR A 60 1.44 2.00 15.00
C THR A 60 1.59 0.84 14.02
N VAL A 61 1.52 1.11 12.72
CA VAL A 61 1.61 0.10 11.67
C VAL A 61 3.05 -0.20 11.28
N VAL A 62 3.28 -1.39 10.78
CA VAL A 62 4.56 -1.76 10.16
C VAL A 62 4.61 -1.17 8.76
N ASN A 63 5.68 -0.43 8.46
CA ASN A 63 5.92 0.15 7.14
C ASN A 63 7.28 -0.31 6.58
N ASN A 64 7.61 0.14 5.37
CA ASN A 64 8.85 -0.21 4.69
C ASN A 64 9.99 0.80 4.90
N VAL A 65 9.77 1.80 5.74
CA VAL A 65 10.73 2.87 6.04
C VAL A 65 10.99 3.00 7.54
N PRO A 66 11.41 1.92 8.23
CA PRO A 66 11.52 1.90 9.69
C PRO A 66 12.52 2.91 10.22
N GLU A 67 13.60 3.22 9.50
CA GLU A 67 14.60 4.18 9.92
C GLU A 67 14.05 5.61 9.96
N ALA A 68 13.31 5.99 8.91
CA ALA A 68 12.67 7.31 8.87
C ALA A 68 11.53 7.38 9.89
N SER A 69 10.74 6.34 10.00
CA SER A 69 9.62 6.24 10.94
C SER A 69 10.10 6.35 12.39
N ALA A 70 11.24 5.75 12.73
CA ALA A 70 11.83 5.82 14.07
C ALA A 70 12.25 7.24 14.49
N LYS A 71 12.43 8.15 13.54
CA LYS A 71 12.74 9.57 13.81
C LYS A 71 11.51 10.39 14.21
N VAL A 72 10.31 9.84 14.03
CA VAL A 72 9.06 10.47 14.44
C VAL A 72 8.66 9.93 15.80
N GLU A 73 8.74 10.79 16.82
CA GLU A 73 8.55 10.36 18.21
C GLU A 73 7.10 10.05 18.57
N LYS A 74 6.15 10.77 17.97
CA LYS A 74 4.73 10.67 18.34
C LYS A 74 4.01 9.66 17.49
N HIS A 75 3.15 8.86 18.16
CA HIS A 75 2.26 7.89 17.54
C HIS A 75 0.82 8.26 17.82
N VAL A 76 -0.03 8.16 16.81
CA VAL A 76 -1.44 8.54 16.89
C VAL A 76 -2.33 7.45 16.33
N LYS A 77 -3.56 7.43 16.83
CA LYS A 77 -4.65 6.69 16.21
C LYS A 77 -5.35 7.56 15.17
N ALA A 78 -6.04 6.94 14.23
CA ALA A 78 -6.80 7.63 13.19
C ALA A 78 -8.14 8.17 13.75
N THR A 79 -8.10 8.99 14.79
CA THR A 79 -9.24 9.59 15.46
C THR A 79 -9.04 11.10 15.60
N ALA A 80 -10.14 11.87 15.64
CA ALA A 80 -10.07 13.31 15.83
C ALA A 80 -9.37 13.69 17.14
N GLU A 81 -9.66 13.00 18.24
CA GLU A 81 -9.03 13.23 19.53
C GLU A 81 -7.51 13.07 19.48
N SER A 82 -7.05 11.97 18.87
CA SER A 82 -5.63 11.69 18.73
C SER A 82 -4.93 12.76 17.86
N MET A 83 -5.57 13.19 16.77
CA MET A 83 -5.04 14.21 15.87
C MET A 83 -4.92 15.58 16.55
N LEU A 84 -5.87 15.97 17.38
CA LEU A 84 -5.82 17.24 18.10
C LEU A 84 -4.57 17.36 18.98
N SER A 85 -4.10 16.24 19.53
CA SER A 85 -2.91 16.22 20.39
C SER A 85 -1.62 16.61 19.67
N VAL A 86 -1.55 16.43 18.36
CA VAL A 86 -0.36 16.72 17.55
C VAL A 86 -0.51 17.93 16.62
N GLN A 87 -1.70 18.53 16.58
CA GLN A 87 -1.98 19.75 15.81
C GLN A 87 -1.46 19.68 14.36
N PRO A 88 -1.97 18.74 13.54
CA PRO A 88 -1.50 18.58 12.17
C PRO A 88 -1.94 19.77 11.31
N ASP A 89 -1.13 20.14 10.34
CA ASP A 89 -1.51 21.07 9.28
C ASP A 89 -1.96 20.36 8.01
N LEU A 90 -1.76 19.04 7.95
CA LEU A 90 -2.26 18.17 6.90
C LEU A 90 -2.32 16.72 7.39
N VAL A 91 -3.48 16.10 7.30
CA VAL A 91 -3.69 14.64 7.49
C VAL A 91 -3.95 14.02 6.14
N LEU A 92 -3.17 13.02 5.76
CA LEU A 92 -3.30 12.26 4.53
C LEU A 92 -3.87 10.88 4.83
N VAL A 93 -4.97 10.52 4.19
CA VAL A 93 -5.63 9.24 4.41
C VAL A 93 -6.06 8.58 3.09
N PRO A 94 -6.01 7.24 2.99
CA PRO A 94 -6.62 6.54 1.86
C PRO A 94 -8.15 6.50 1.98
N ASN A 95 -8.84 6.38 0.86
CA ASN A 95 -10.30 6.42 0.80
C ASN A 95 -11.02 5.20 1.40
N TRP A 96 -10.29 4.16 1.80
CA TRP A 96 -10.89 3.04 2.53
C TRP A 96 -11.06 3.31 4.02
N MET A 97 -10.49 4.41 4.52
CA MET A 97 -10.66 4.81 5.91
C MET A 97 -12.14 5.14 6.21
N SER A 98 -12.55 4.88 7.45
CA SER A 98 -13.93 5.14 7.90
C SER A 98 -14.40 6.56 7.58
N PRO A 99 -15.52 6.72 6.85
CA PRO A 99 -16.09 8.03 6.58
C PRO A 99 -16.45 8.82 7.86
N ASP A 100 -16.85 8.12 8.92
CA ASP A 100 -17.18 8.73 10.21
C ASP A 100 -15.94 9.33 10.86
N ALA A 101 -14.82 8.61 10.87
CA ALA A 101 -13.55 9.10 11.40
C ALA A 101 -13.06 10.33 10.63
N ILE A 102 -13.16 10.31 9.30
CA ILE A 102 -12.83 11.45 8.44
C ILE A 102 -13.74 12.64 8.75
N GLY A 103 -15.05 12.41 8.87
CA GLY A 103 -16.05 13.43 9.18
C GLY A 103 -15.80 14.09 10.53
N GLU A 104 -15.49 13.32 11.55
CA GLU A 104 -15.16 13.84 12.90
C GLU A 104 -13.92 14.73 12.87
N MET A 105 -12.87 14.33 12.17
CA MET A 105 -11.67 15.14 12.01
C MET A 105 -11.99 16.48 11.30
N ARG A 106 -12.77 16.43 10.22
CA ARG A 106 -13.19 17.64 9.47
C ARG A 106 -14.07 18.56 10.31
N ASN A 107 -14.96 18.02 11.12
CA ASN A 107 -15.80 18.79 12.04
C ASN A 107 -14.96 19.54 13.09
N MET A 108 -13.80 19.02 13.42
CA MET A 108 -12.85 19.66 14.33
C MET A 108 -11.84 20.58 13.61
N GLN A 109 -12.13 20.93 12.36
CA GLN A 109 -11.29 21.84 11.53
C GLN A 109 -9.88 21.29 11.27
N ILE A 110 -9.71 19.98 11.31
CA ILE A 110 -8.46 19.32 10.92
C ILE A 110 -8.42 19.19 9.40
N PRO A 111 -7.35 19.66 8.73
CA PRO A 111 -7.25 19.55 7.27
C PRO A 111 -6.96 18.10 6.87
N VAL A 112 -7.97 17.41 6.35
CA VAL A 112 -7.88 16.01 5.92
C VAL A 112 -7.99 15.94 4.41
N TYR A 113 -6.95 15.42 3.78
CA TYR A 113 -6.92 15.11 2.36
C TYR A 113 -7.05 13.60 2.16
N VAL A 114 -8.10 13.20 1.46
CA VAL A 114 -8.38 11.80 1.16
C VAL A 114 -7.92 11.50 -0.26
N TYR A 115 -7.02 10.54 -0.43
CA TYR A 115 -6.64 10.09 -1.77
C TYR A 115 -7.32 8.77 -2.11
N LYS A 116 -7.54 8.58 -3.41
CA LYS A 116 -8.12 7.33 -3.92
C LYS A 116 -7.07 6.22 -3.89
N THR A 117 -7.38 5.11 -3.24
CA THR A 117 -6.49 3.93 -3.20
C THR A 117 -6.26 3.40 -4.61
N PRO A 118 -5.00 3.25 -5.04
CA PRO A 118 -4.70 2.75 -6.38
C PRO A 118 -5.04 1.26 -6.50
N THR A 119 -5.46 0.86 -7.70
CA THR A 119 -5.71 -0.54 -8.05
C THR A 119 -4.75 -1.05 -9.14
N THR A 120 -3.90 -0.17 -9.67
CA THR A 120 -2.87 -0.51 -10.65
C THR A 120 -1.54 0.14 -10.28
N VAL A 121 -0.46 -0.34 -10.86
CA VAL A 121 0.87 0.26 -10.70
C VAL A 121 0.90 1.70 -11.21
N GLU A 122 0.27 1.98 -12.34
CA GLU A 122 0.20 3.34 -12.89
C GLU A 122 -0.62 4.28 -12.00
N GLU A 123 -1.72 3.80 -11.42
CA GLU A 123 -2.47 4.58 -10.44
C GLU A 123 -1.65 4.84 -9.17
N ALA A 124 -0.82 3.88 -8.72
CA ALA A 124 0.07 4.08 -7.59
C ALA A 124 1.10 5.18 -7.87
N LYS A 125 1.69 5.21 -9.07
CA LYS A 125 2.57 6.31 -9.50
C LYS A 125 1.84 7.66 -9.50
N ALA A 126 0.60 7.68 -9.98
CA ALA A 126 -0.22 8.89 -10.00
C ALA A 126 -0.52 9.41 -8.59
N VAL A 127 -0.82 8.53 -7.64
CA VAL A 127 -1.02 8.89 -6.22
C VAL A 127 0.26 9.44 -5.61
N ILE A 128 1.41 8.82 -5.88
CA ILE A 128 2.70 9.32 -5.41
C ILE A 128 2.95 10.74 -5.95
N HIS A 129 2.68 10.98 -7.21
CA HIS A 129 2.81 12.29 -7.83
C HIS A 129 1.87 13.33 -7.21
N GLU A 130 0.62 12.96 -6.98
CA GLU A 130 -0.39 13.78 -6.29
C GLU A 130 0.07 14.17 -4.88
N ILE A 131 0.53 13.21 -4.08
CA ILE A 131 1.03 13.46 -2.73
C ILE A 131 2.30 14.33 -2.77
N ALA A 132 3.23 14.06 -3.68
CA ALA A 132 4.45 14.85 -3.82
C ALA A 132 4.12 16.33 -4.13
N GLY A 133 3.18 16.58 -5.03
CA GLY A 133 2.72 17.93 -5.35
C GLY A 133 2.11 18.62 -4.13
N LEU A 134 1.29 17.91 -3.37
CA LEU A 134 0.66 18.39 -2.16
C LEU A 134 1.66 18.77 -1.06
N LEU A 135 2.75 18.00 -0.97
CA LEU A 135 3.81 18.22 0.02
C LEU A 135 4.92 19.16 -0.46
N HIS A 136 4.80 19.69 -1.66
CA HIS A 136 5.86 20.48 -2.31
C HIS A 136 7.20 19.74 -2.34
N ALA A 137 7.16 18.47 -2.76
CA ALA A 137 8.31 17.57 -2.84
C ALA A 137 8.45 16.97 -4.23
N SER A 138 9.65 16.47 -4.55
CA SER A 138 9.90 15.79 -5.83
C SER A 138 9.76 14.27 -5.65
N ASP A 139 9.02 13.65 -6.57
CA ASP A 139 8.87 12.19 -6.66
C ASP A 139 9.78 11.55 -7.71
N GLU A 140 10.63 12.34 -8.37
CA GLU A 140 11.42 11.91 -9.52
C GLU A 140 12.26 10.65 -9.21
N THR A 141 13.01 10.65 -8.11
CA THR A 141 13.86 9.52 -7.72
C THR A 141 13.01 8.27 -7.40
N MET A 142 11.88 8.47 -6.74
CA MET A 142 10.97 7.39 -6.36
C MET A 142 10.35 6.72 -7.59
N ILE A 143 9.85 7.51 -8.53
CA ILE A 143 9.28 6.99 -9.77
C ILE A 143 10.34 6.31 -10.63
N ALA A 144 11.55 6.87 -10.73
CA ALA A 144 12.66 6.24 -11.43
C ALA A 144 13.02 4.86 -10.84
N SER A 145 12.98 4.72 -9.51
CA SER A 145 13.22 3.45 -8.84
C SER A 145 12.12 2.42 -9.15
N MET A 146 10.87 2.84 -9.18
CA MET A 146 9.76 1.97 -9.59
C MET A 146 9.90 1.52 -11.04
N ASP A 147 10.25 2.42 -11.93
CA ASP A 147 10.44 2.10 -13.35
C ASP A 147 11.61 1.14 -13.56
N ALA A 148 12.69 1.27 -12.80
CA ALA A 148 13.79 0.32 -12.80
C ALA A 148 13.37 -1.07 -12.35
N ASP A 149 12.57 -1.17 -11.30
CA ASP A 149 11.99 -2.44 -10.83
C ASP A 149 11.10 -3.09 -11.90
N LEU A 150 10.22 -2.30 -12.53
CA LEU A 150 9.35 -2.80 -13.59
C LEU A 150 10.14 -3.31 -14.81
N LYS A 151 11.22 -2.63 -15.15
CA LYS A 151 12.13 -3.11 -16.21
C LYS A 151 12.79 -4.44 -15.83
N THR A 152 13.22 -4.58 -14.58
CA THR A 152 13.78 -5.83 -14.08
C THR A 152 12.76 -6.96 -14.17
N VAL A 153 11.51 -6.71 -13.78
CA VAL A 153 10.41 -7.67 -13.91
C VAL A 153 10.20 -8.09 -15.36
N GLU A 154 10.14 -7.13 -16.26
CA GLU A 154 10.00 -7.38 -17.71
C GLU A 154 11.15 -8.21 -18.26
N ASP A 155 12.38 -7.85 -17.93
CA ASP A 155 13.57 -8.57 -18.40
C ASP A 155 13.58 -10.02 -17.92
N ILE A 156 13.21 -10.27 -16.65
CA ILE A 156 13.09 -11.63 -16.10
C ILE A 156 11.99 -12.42 -16.83
N ALA A 157 10.81 -11.83 -16.98
CA ALA A 157 9.67 -12.48 -17.63
C ALA A 157 9.96 -12.79 -19.11
N ASN A 158 10.65 -11.89 -19.82
CA ASN A 158 10.95 -12.05 -21.24
C ASN A 158 12.01 -13.11 -21.53
N LYS A 159 12.85 -13.47 -20.55
CA LYS A 159 13.82 -14.59 -20.70
C LYS A 159 13.14 -15.96 -20.66
N HIS A 160 11.92 -16.03 -20.17
CA HIS A 160 11.18 -17.28 -20.11
C HIS A 160 10.68 -17.67 -21.50
N SER A 161 10.99 -18.91 -21.88
CA SER A 161 10.44 -19.57 -23.07
C SER A 161 9.49 -20.68 -22.62
N GLY A 162 8.34 -20.78 -23.26
CA GLY A 162 7.35 -21.80 -22.95
C GLY A 162 6.05 -21.19 -22.43
N GLU A 163 5.20 -22.06 -21.91
CA GLU A 163 3.88 -21.67 -21.40
C GLU A 163 4.01 -20.84 -20.12
N ARG A 164 3.16 -19.82 -20.00
CA ARG A 164 3.13 -18.96 -18.83
C ARG A 164 2.46 -19.67 -17.66
N PRO A 165 3.05 -19.64 -16.46
CA PRO A 165 2.48 -20.35 -15.32
C PRO A 165 1.18 -19.72 -14.83
N LEU A 166 0.33 -20.58 -14.25
CA LEU A 166 -0.84 -20.17 -13.49
C LEU A 166 -0.44 -19.92 -12.03
N VAL A 167 -0.66 -18.72 -11.56
CA VAL A 167 -0.24 -18.27 -10.22
C VAL A 167 -1.45 -17.95 -9.35
N ALA A 168 -1.47 -18.49 -8.14
CA ALA A 168 -2.43 -18.18 -7.10
C ALA A 168 -1.79 -17.30 -6.03
N PHE A 169 -2.48 -16.24 -5.64
CA PHE A 169 -2.16 -15.46 -4.45
C PHE A 169 -3.08 -15.94 -3.31
N TYR A 170 -2.51 -16.60 -2.33
CA TYR A 170 -3.25 -17.25 -1.27
C TYR A 170 -2.88 -16.64 0.08
N THR A 171 -3.87 -16.04 0.73
CA THR A 171 -3.71 -15.33 2.00
C THR A 171 -4.51 -16.01 3.10
N GLN A 172 -4.49 -15.46 4.32
CA GLN A 172 -5.34 -15.89 5.42
C GLN A 172 -6.85 -15.81 5.09
N PHE A 173 -7.22 -15.02 4.10
CA PHE A 173 -8.61 -14.91 3.63
C PHE A 173 -8.96 -15.92 2.52
N GLY A 174 -7.98 -16.69 2.05
CA GLY A 174 -8.13 -17.66 0.97
C GLY A 174 -7.50 -17.21 -0.35
N LEU A 175 -8.02 -17.70 -1.46
CA LEU A 175 -7.58 -17.32 -2.80
C LEU A 175 -8.06 -15.91 -3.12
N THR A 176 -7.12 -14.97 -3.17
CA THR A 176 -7.39 -13.54 -3.31
C THR A 176 -6.76 -12.98 -4.59
N GLY A 177 -6.94 -11.68 -4.80
CA GLY A 177 -6.31 -11.01 -5.93
C GLY A 177 -6.98 -11.31 -7.27
N GLY A 178 -8.31 -11.37 -7.30
CA GLY A 178 -9.09 -11.61 -8.52
C GLY A 178 -9.05 -10.46 -9.52
N LYS A 179 -9.84 -10.57 -10.56
CA LYS A 179 -9.86 -9.61 -11.67
C LYS A 179 -10.14 -8.19 -11.18
N GLY A 180 -9.30 -7.26 -11.61
CA GLY A 180 -9.40 -5.84 -11.22
C GLY A 180 -8.70 -5.48 -9.91
N SER A 181 -8.09 -6.45 -9.22
CA SER A 181 -7.26 -6.20 -8.03
C SER A 181 -5.86 -5.69 -8.40
N THR A 182 -5.15 -5.19 -7.41
CA THR A 182 -3.74 -4.81 -7.57
C THR A 182 -2.88 -6.00 -7.99
N PHE A 183 -3.11 -7.17 -7.39
CA PHE A 183 -2.41 -8.40 -7.79
C PHE A 183 -2.69 -8.77 -9.24
N ASP A 184 -3.94 -8.63 -9.70
CA ASP A 184 -4.29 -8.87 -11.10
C ASP A 184 -3.51 -7.97 -12.06
N ASP A 185 -3.35 -6.70 -11.71
CA ASP A 185 -2.50 -5.78 -12.48
C ASP A 185 -1.02 -6.22 -12.47
N MET A 186 -0.51 -6.65 -11.32
CA MET A 186 0.86 -7.18 -11.21
C MET A 186 1.09 -8.39 -12.12
N THR A 187 0.10 -9.28 -12.27
CA THR A 187 0.20 -10.46 -13.13
C THR A 187 0.43 -10.12 -14.60
N LYS A 188 -0.05 -8.95 -15.05
CA LYS A 188 0.19 -8.47 -16.42
C LYS A 188 1.66 -8.16 -16.66
N TYR A 189 2.31 -7.49 -15.71
CA TYR A 189 3.75 -7.21 -15.75
C TYR A 189 4.58 -8.49 -15.63
N LEU A 190 4.18 -9.37 -14.73
CA LEU A 190 4.83 -10.66 -14.50
C LEU A 190 4.63 -11.64 -15.68
N LYS A 191 3.68 -11.35 -16.55
CA LYS A 191 3.30 -12.19 -17.69
C LYS A 191 2.92 -13.60 -17.28
N VAL A 192 2.07 -13.70 -16.26
CA VAL A 192 1.51 -14.95 -15.75
C VAL A 192 -0.01 -14.92 -15.82
N HIS A 193 -0.62 -16.10 -15.67
CA HIS A 193 -2.06 -16.24 -15.54
C HIS A 193 -2.46 -16.14 -14.07
N ASN A 194 -3.58 -15.47 -13.81
CA ASN A 194 -4.11 -15.25 -12.46
C ASN A 194 -5.18 -16.30 -12.15
N ALA A 195 -4.89 -17.20 -11.19
CA ALA A 195 -5.79 -18.29 -10.82
C ALA A 195 -7.16 -17.79 -10.32
N ALA A 196 -7.17 -16.77 -9.46
CA ALA A 196 -8.42 -16.20 -8.95
C ALA A 196 -9.26 -15.58 -10.07
N ALA A 197 -8.65 -14.82 -10.97
CA ALA A 197 -9.33 -14.21 -12.10
C ALA A 197 -9.92 -15.27 -13.06
N GLN A 198 -9.21 -16.37 -13.29
CA GLN A 198 -9.72 -17.47 -14.13
C GLN A 198 -10.95 -18.15 -13.55
N LEU A 199 -11.10 -18.17 -12.23
CA LEU A 199 -12.31 -18.66 -11.57
C LEU A 199 -13.46 -17.65 -11.54
N GLY A 200 -13.27 -16.46 -12.11
CA GLY A 200 -14.27 -15.41 -12.10
C GLY A 200 -14.32 -14.60 -10.81
N LEU A 201 -13.32 -14.71 -9.93
CA LEU A 201 -13.26 -13.93 -8.71
C LEU A 201 -12.88 -12.48 -9.02
N GLY A 202 -13.57 -11.55 -8.38
CA GLY A 202 -13.33 -10.11 -8.47
C GLY A 202 -12.31 -9.61 -7.43
N PRO A 203 -12.10 -8.29 -7.36
CA PRO A 203 -11.02 -7.71 -6.55
C PRO A 203 -11.22 -7.85 -5.04
N PHE A 204 -12.45 -8.07 -4.58
CA PHE A 204 -12.80 -8.20 -3.16
C PHE A 204 -13.32 -9.59 -2.80
N ASP A 205 -13.32 -10.52 -3.76
CA ASP A 205 -13.74 -11.89 -3.53
C ASP A 205 -12.60 -12.69 -2.89
N ASN A 206 -12.96 -13.64 -2.03
CA ASN A 206 -12.04 -14.58 -1.42
C ASN A 206 -12.51 -15.99 -1.75
N GLY A 207 -11.69 -16.71 -2.52
CA GLY A 207 -11.94 -18.11 -2.85
C GLY A 207 -11.57 -19.04 -1.70
N THR A 208 -12.23 -20.19 -1.66
CA THR A 208 -12.01 -21.21 -0.66
C THR A 208 -10.79 -22.07 -0.98
N ARG A 209 -10.44 -22.99 -0.05
CA ARG A 209 -9.43 -24.02 -0.32
C ARG A 209 -9.84 -24.92 -1.50
N GLU A 210 -11.13 -25.20 -1.62
CA GLU A 210 -11.69 -25.96 -2.74
C GLU A 210 -11.52 -25.22 -4.06
N ASP A 211 -11.65 -23.91 -4.07
CA ASP A 211 -11.37 -23.07 -5.24
C ASP A 211 -9.89 -23.14 -5.64
N LEU A 212 -8.98 -23.15 -4.66
CA LEU A 212 -7.56 -23.34 -4.91
C LEU A 212 -7.28 -24.70 -5.58
N ILE A 213 -7.91 -25.77 -5.09
CA ILE A 213 -7.80 -27.11 -5.67
C ILE A 213 -8.35 -27.12 -7.11
N LYS A 214 -9.49 -26.51 -7.32
CA LYS A 214 -10.13 -26.41 -8.65
C LYS A 214 -9.26 -25.64 -9.65
N ALA A 215 -8.67 -24.53 -9.21
CA ALA A 215 -7.76 -23.74 -10.04
C ALA A 215 -6.50 -24.52 -10.41
N ASN A 216 -6.00 -25.33 -9.52
CA ASN A 216 -4.80 -26.15 -9.70
C ASN A 216 -3.60 -25.33 -10.21
N PRO A 217 -3.15 -24.32 -9.47
CA PRO A 217 -2.08 -23.44 -9.92
C PRO A 217 -0.73 -24.15 -10.00
N ASP A 218 0.13 -23.65 -10.89
CA ASP A 218 1.53 -24.08 -10.99
C ASP A 218 2.38 -23.53 -9.85
N ILE A 219 2.02 -22.34 -9.36
CA ILE A 219 2.73 -21.62 -8.31
C ILE A 219 1.72 -21.00 -7.36
N ILE A 220 2.04 -21.04 -6.06
CA ILE A 220 1.30 -20.32 -5.02
C ILE A 220 2.23 -19.29 -4.38
N ILE A 221 1.78 -18.05 -4.33
CA ILE A 221 2.43 -16.97 -3.62
C ILE A 221 1.64 -16.71 -2.34
N ILE A 222 2.33 -16.68 -1.20
CA ILE A 222 1.75 -16.37 0.10
C ILE A 222 2.46 -15.19 0.75
N PRO A 223 1.75 -14.33 1.50
CA PRO A 223 2.39 -13.24 2.25
C PRO A 223 3.16 -13.79 3.44
N SER A 224 4.29 -13.18 3.77
CA SER A 224 5.19 -13.61 4.84
C SER A 224 4.63 -13.38 6.25
N VAL A 225 3.71 -12.41 6.42
CA VAL A 225 3.12 -12.03 7.73
C VAL A 225 1.63 -11.75 7.54
N ALA A 226 0.82 -12.06 8.57
CA ALA A 226 -0.59 -11.67 8.62
C ALA A 226 -0.76 -10.20 9.00
N TYR A 227 -1.62 -9.51 8.26
CA TYR A 227 -2.12 -8.18 8.61
C TYR A 227 -3.56 -8.29 9.09
N THR A 228 -3.81 -9.01 10.16
CA THR A 228 -5.18 -9.12 10.67
C THR A 228 -5.26 -8.64 12.10
N SER A 229 -6.27 -7.84 12.35
CA SER A 229 -6.68 -7.45 13.70
C SER A 229 -7.41 -8.55 14.45
N ASP A 230 -7.80 -9.63 13.76
CA ASP A 230 -8.56 -10.75 14.33
C ASP A 230 -7.67 -11.90 14.81
N GLY A 231 -6.34 -11.77 14.71
CA GLY A 231 -5.38 -12.76 15.16
C GLY A 231 -5.23 -13.98 14.24
N THR A 232 -5.84 -13.96 13.04
CA THR A 232 -5.61 -15.03 12.06
C THR A 232 -4.20 -14.91 11.49
N THR A 233 -3.53 -16.06 11.31
CA THR A 233 -2.22 -16.11 10.67
C THR A 233 -2.35 -16.65 9.24
N PRO A 234 -1.54 -16.18 8.27
CA PRO A 234 -1.55 -16.78 6.96
C PRO A 234 -1.07 -18.22 7.04
N ALA A 235 -1.54 -19.05 6.12
CA ALA A 235 -0.97 -20.38 5.94
C ALA A 235 0.53 -20.24 5.63
N THR A 236 1.35 -21.05 6.28
CA THR A 236 2.76 -21.18 5.94
C THR A 236 2.93 -22.11 4.75
N ALA A 237 4.05 -22.02 4.04
CA ALA A 237 4.36 -22.98 2.98
C ALA A 237 4.33 -24.42 3.51
N GLU A 238 4.85 -24.64 4.72
CA GLU A 238 4.87 -25.97 5.35
C GLU A 238 3.47 -26.52 5.63
N GLN A 239 2.56 -25.68 6.10
CA GLN A 239 1.15 -26.06 6.31
C GLN A 239 0.48 -26.44 4.99
N LEU A 240 0.75 -25.74 3.91
CA LEU A 240 0.21 -26.07 2.59
C LEU A 240 0.80 -27.39 2.07
N TYR A 241 2.10 -27.60 2.21
CA TYR A 241 2.74 -28.83 1.79
C TYR A 241 2.26 -30.05 2.58
N SER A 242 1.91 -29.88 3.85
CA SER A 242 1.43 -30.94 4.74
C SER A 242 -0.06 -31.21 4.65
N ASP A 243 -0.83 -30.35 3.98
CA ASP A 243 -2.28 -30.52 3.87
C ASP A 243 -2.64 -31.70 2.96
N PRO A 244 -3.29 -32.76 3.50
CA PRO A 244 -3.64 -33.93 2.68
C PRO A 244 -4.55 -33.61 1.51
N ALA A 245 -5.40 -32.58 1.62
CA ALA A 245 -6.34 -32.19 0.57
C ALA A 245 -5.66 -31.49 -0.61
N LEU A 246 -4.45 -30.97 -0.44
CA LEU A 246 -3.75 -30.19 -1.45
C LEU A 246 -2.71 -30.98 -2.24
N GLN A 247 -2.48 -32.24 -1.94
CA GLN A 247 -1.40 -33.04 -2.55
C GLN A 247 -1.51 -33.17 -4.07
N GLY A 248 -2.70 -33.09 -4.64
CA GLY A 248 -2.94 -33.11 -6.08
C GLY A 248 -2.74 -31.75 -6.78
N VAL A 249 -2.52 -30.67 -6.03
CA VAL A 249 -2.27 -29.34 -6.59
C VAL A 249 -0.82 -29.30 -7.10
N LYS A 250 -0.61 -28.90 -8.35
CA LYS A 250 0.71 -28.86 -8.99
C LYS A 250 1.75 -28.09 -8.18
N ALA A 251 1.38 -26.91 -7.68
CA ALA A 251 2.28 -26.08 -6.87
C ALA A 251 2.73 -26.80 -5.59
N ILE A 252 1.89 -27.63 -5.00
CA ILE A 252 2.20 -28.41 -3.80
C ILE A 252 3.07 -29.61 -4.15
N ALA A 253 2.68 -30.38 -5.15
CA ALA A 253 3.42 -31.57 -5.60
C ALA A 253 4.85 -31.20 -6.04
N ASN A 254 5.03 -30.07 -6.68
CA ASN A 254 6.32 -29.59 -7.19
C ASN A 254 7.04 -28.63 -6.23
N ARG A 255 6.52 -28.44 -5.02
CA ARG A 255 7.06 -27.55 -3.99
C ARG A 255 7.32 -26.12 -4.50
N ARG A 256 6.34 -25.55 -5.18
CA ARG A 256 6.37 -24.22 -5.78
C ARG A 256 5.49 -23.24 -5.01
N VAL A 257 5.67 -23.16 -3.70
CA VAL A 257 5.05 -22.16 -2.84
C VAL A 257 6.13 -21.18 -2.40
N PHE A 258 5.93 -19.90 -2.70
CA PHE A 258 6.91 -18.85 -2.41
C PHE A 258 6.30 -17.79 -1.51
N LEU A 259 7.12 -17.27 -0.60
CA LEU A 259 6.77 -16.13 0.24
C LEU A 259 7.05 -14.81 -0.50
N VAL A 260 6.18 -13.84 -0.30
CA VAL A 260 6.41 -12.45 -0.68
C VAL A 260 6.32 -11.58 0.56
N ASP A 261 7.14 -10.56 0.65
CA ASP A 261 7.08 -9.61 1.77
C ASP A 261 5.70 -8.92 1.79
N SER A 262 4.92 -9.20 2.83
CA SER A 262 3.57 -8.67 2.96
C SER A 262 3.55 -7.15 3.10
N SER A 263 4.55 -6.56 3.75
CA SER A 263 4.66 -5.10 3.88
C SER A 263 4.87 -4.41 2.53
N GLN A 264 5.40 -5.12 1.54
CA GLN A 264 5.60 -4.61 0.18
C GLN A 264 4.42 -4.92 -0.74
N VAL A 265 4.00 -6.18 -0.80
CA VAL A 265 2.92 -6.61 -1.73
C VAL A 265 1.57 -6.02 -1.37
N MET A 266 1.31 -5.78 -0.09
CA MET A 266 0.07 -5.17 0.41
C MET A 266 0.18 -3.65 0.54
N SER A 267 1.32 -3.06 0.25
CA SER A 267 1.51 -1.62 0.23
C SER A 267 1.12 -1.07 -1.15
N TYR A 268 0.23 -0.09 -1.15
CA TYR A 268 -0.14 0.63 -2.37
C TYR A 268 0.82 1.80 -2.60
N SER A 269 2.11 1.55 -2.44
CA SER A 269 3.19 2.53 -2.48
C SER A 269 4.29 2.11 -3.46
N GLN A 270 5.38 2.87 -3.49
CA GLN A 270 6.57 2.57 -4.30
C GLN A 270 7.17 1.19 -4.01
N PHE A 271 6.90 0.61 -2.86
CA PHE A 271 7.45 -0.70 -2.48
C PHE A 271 6.75 -1.89 -3.15
N MET A 272 5.59 -1.66 -3.77
CA MET A 272 4.89 -2.72 -4.50
C MET A 272 5.71 -3.27 -5.67
N THR A 273 6.52 -2.44 -6.31
CA THR A 273 7.37 -2.88 -7.42
C THR A 273 8.53 -3.76 -6.96
N ARG A 274 9.03 -3.56 -5.73
CA ARG A 274 10.02 -4.48 -5.13
C ARG A 274 9.43 -5.87 -4.89
N ALA A 275 8.19 -5.94 -4.41
CA ALA A 275 7.47 -7.20 -4.29
C ALA A 275 7.34 -7.89 -5.66
N MET A 276 7.08 -7.13 -6.71
CA MET A 276 6.99 -7.66 -8.07
C MET A 276 8.32 -8.24 -8.55
N VAL A 277 9.46 -7.61 -8.26
CA VAL A 277 10.79 -8.15 -8.58
C VAL A 277 11.00 -9.48 -7.87
N SER A 278 10.70 -9.56 -6.57
CA SER A 278 10.80 -10.78 -5.80
C SER A 278 9.92 -11.90 -6.37
N MET A 279 8.68 -11.58 -6.72
CA MET A 279 7.77 -12.54 -7.35
C MET A 279 8.30 -13.03 -8.70
N ALA A 280 8.80 -12.14 -9.55
CA ALA A 280 9.36 -12.52 -10.84
C ALA A 280 10.55 -13.46 -10.69
N GLN A 281 11.45 -13.18 -9.75
CA GLN A 281 12.60 -14.03 -9.46
C GLN A 281 12.17 -15.44 -9.02
N ASN A 282 11.18 -15.54 -8.18
CA ASN A 282 10.66 -16.82 -7.69
C ASN A 282 9.86 -17.59 -8.76
N ILE A 283 8.98 -16.91 -9.46
CA ILE A 283 8.12 -17.51 -10.50
C ILE A 283 8.97 -18.12 -11.61
N TYR A 284 10.02 -17.43 -12.03
CA TYR A 284 10.87 -17.85 -13.14
C TYR A 284 12.18 -18.53 -12.69
N SER A 285 12.30 -18.86 -11.41
CA SER A 285 13.40 -19.69 -10.92
C SER A 285 13.31 -21.13 -11.47
N LYS A 286 14.47 -21.78 -11.66
CA LYS A 286 14.54 -23.16 -12.11
C LYS A 286 14.32 -24.13 -10.94
#